data_547930e62d3ff880873ea85a26039345
#
_entry.id   547930e62d3ff880873ea85a26039345
#
_cell.length_a   1.000
_cell.length_b   1.000
_cell.length_c   1.000
_cell.angle_alpha   90.00
_cell.angle_beta   90.00
_cell.angle_gamma   90.00
#
_symmetry.space_group_name_H-M   'P 1'
#
loop_
_entity.id
_entity.type
_entity.pdbx_description
1 polymer ?
#
loop_
_entity_poly.entity_id
_entity_poly.type
_entity_poly.pdbx_seq_one_letter_code
_entity_poly.pdbx_strand_id
1 'polypeptide(L)'
;MTRPLLELKDVHTHIGAYHILHGVDLAVPPAAVTMLLGRNGAGKTTTLRTIMGLWRASQGRVSFDGAPVGGPGTRTSPPDMARMGMAYVPENMGIFADLSVKENILLAARQARNADQLDTARLEWIFGFFPALKKFWLHPAGKLSGGQKQMLAVAR
;
A
#
# COMPACT_ATOMS: atom_id res chain seq x y z
N MET A 1 -26.29 6.95 4.62
CA MET A 1 -25.12 6.81 3.74
C MET A 1 -23.97 6.34 4.61
N THR A 2 -23.33 5.23 4.29
CA THR A 2 -22.16 4.73 5.01
C THR A 2 -20.99 5.67 4.81
N ARG A 3 -20.29 6.01 5.89
CA ARG A 3 -19.08 6.85 5.85
C ARG A 3 -18.01 6.18 4.99
N PRO A 4 -17.33 6.89 4.09
CA PRO A 4 -16.23 6.32 3.33
C PRO A 4 -15.06 5.93 4.27
N LEU A 5 -14.38 4.83 3.95
CA LEU A 5 -13.18 4.39 4.65
C LEU A 5 -12.00 5.34 4.36
N LEU A 6 -11.86 5.77 3.10
CA LEU A 6 -10.87 6.76 2.69
C LEU A 6 -11.59 7.87 1.93
N GLU A 7 -11.28 9.12 2.24
CA GLU A 7 -11.84 10.28 1.57
C GLU A 7 -10.76 11.31 1.26
N LEU A 8 -10.75 11.79 0.02
CA LEU A 8 -9.99 12.95 -0.43
C LEU A 8 -10.98 14.06 -0.76
N LYS A 9 -10.70 15.26 -0.30
CA LYS A 9 -11.47 16.47 -0.62
C LYS A 9 -10.55 17.58 -1.07
N ASP A 10 -10.73 18.04 -2.32
CA ASP A 10 -10.00 19.12 -2.95
C ASP A 10 -8.48 18.99 -2.78
N VAL A 11 -7.95 17.77 -3.03
CA VAL A 11 -6.54 17.49 -2.75
C VAL A 11 -5.65 18.01 -3.87
N HIS A 12 -4.71 18.89 -3.50
CA HIS A 12 -3.66 19.40 -4.35
C HIS A 12 -2.31 18.87 -3.88
N THR A 13 -1.44 18.51 -4.83
CA THR A 13 -0.09 18.02 -4.53
C THR A 13 0.92 18.57 -5.52
N HIS A 14 2.02 19.07 -5.00
CA HIS A 14 3.17 19.54 -5.79
C HIS A 14 4.35 18.58 -5.63
N ILE A 15 5.10 18.36 -6.70
CA ILE A 15 6.36 17.63 -6.72
C ILE A 15 7.43 18.60 -7.26
N GLY A 16 8.27 19.13 -6.36
CA GLY A 16 9.12 20.26 -6.69
C GLY A 16 8.28 21.48 -7.12
N ALA A 17 8.57 22.01 -8.28
CA ALA A 17 7.82 23.15 -8.85
C ALA A 17 6.54 22.73 -9.60
N TYR A 18 6.30 21.44 -9.79
CA TYR A 18 5.19 20.97 -10.61
C TYR A 18 3.95 20.71 -9.77
N HIS A 19 2.85 21.34 -10.13
CA HIS A 19 1.51 21.04 -9.57
C HIS A 19 0.96 19.82 -10.29
N ILE A 20 0.79 18.70 -9.60
CA ILE A 20 0.42 17.40 -10.20
C ILE A 20 -1.05 17.05 -9.91
N LEU A 21 -1.52 17.27 -8.69
CA LEU A 21 -2.92 17.04 -8.35
C LEU A 21 -3.63 18.40 -8.20
N HIS A 22 -4.71 18.56 -8.91
CA HIS A 22 -5.44 19.81 -9.05
C HIS A 22 -6.87 19.69 -8.49
N GLY A 23 -7.01 19.54 -7.16
CA GLY A 23 -8.33 19.43 -6.53
C GLY A 23 -8.95 18.06 -6.73
N VAL A 24 -8.28 16.99 -6.29
CA VAL A 24 -8.78 15.62 -6.43
C VAL A 24 -9.77 15.30 -5.32
N ASP A 25 -10.98 14.90 -5.74
CA ASP A 25 -12.00 14.32 -4.88
C ASP A 25 -12.10 12.81 -5.12
N LEU A 26 -12.06 12.01 -4.05
CA LEU A 26 -12.19 10.57 -4.10
C LEU A 26 -12.83 10.06 -2.81
N ALA A 27 -13.75 9.11 -2.94
CA ALA A 27 -14.31 8.38 -1.80
C ALA A 27 -14.21 6.88 -2.03
N VAL A 28 -13.61 6.17 -1.07
CA VAL A 28 -13.49 4.71 -1.08
C VAL A 28 -14.40 4.16 0.02
N PRO A 29 -15.47 3.42 -0.33
CA PRO A 29 -16.34 2.81 0.64
C PRO A 29 -15.63 1.65 1.37
N PRO A 30 -16.06 1.28 2.59
CA PRO A 30 -15.54 0.09 3.27
C PRO A 30 -15.96 -1.18 2.53
N ALA A 31 -15.14 -2.23 2.65
CA ALA A 31 -15.40 -3.57 2.12
C ALA A 31 -15.72 -3.63 0.61
N ALA A 32 -15.21 -2.69 -0.18
CA ALA A 32 -15.42 -2.63 -1.63
C ALA A 32 -14.10 -2.41 -2.38
N VAL A 33 -14.04 -2.89 -3.62
CA VAL A 33 -12.92 -2.61 -4.52
C VAL A 33 -13.22 -1.30 -5.25
N THR A 34 -12.30 -0.35 -5.15
CA THR A 34 -12.35 0.92 -5.88
C THR A 34 -11.23 0.95 -6.91
N MET A 35 -11.56 1.26 -8.16
CA MET A 35 -10.59 1.35 -9.24
C MET A 35 -10.29 2.81 -9.60
N LEU A 36 -9.01 3.19 -9.59
CA LEU A 36 -8.54 4.49 -10.05
C LEU A 36 -8.02 4.36 -11.49
N LEU A 37 -8.81 4.78 -12.46
CA LEU A 37 -8.52 4.67 -13.89
C LEU A 37 -8.06 6.02 -14.45
N GLY A 38 -7.26 5.96 -15.52
CA GLY A 38 -6.78 7.15 -16.24
C GLY A 38 -5.54 6.86 -17.08
N ARG A 39 -5.22 7.79 -17.98
CA ARG A 39 -4.04 7.71 -18.84
C ARG A 39 -2.73 7.78 -18.04
N ASN A 40 -1.60 7.40 -18.66
CA ASN A 40 -0.30 7.64 -18.05
C ASN A 40 -0.09 9.16 -17.88
N GLY A 41 0.45 9.55 -16.73
CA GLY A 41 0.59 10.96 -16.35
C GLY A 41 -0.65 11.60 -15.70
N ALA A 42 -1.78 10.92 -15.62
CA ALA A 42 -3.00 11.48 -15.01
C ALA A 42 -2.96 11.65 -13.47
N GLY A 43 -1.82 11.42 -12.82
CA GLY A 43 -1.66 11.63 -11.38
C GLY A 43 -2.03 10.42 -10.51
N LYS A 44 -2.38 9.25 -11.07
CA LYS A 44 -2.80 8.06 -10.27
C LYS A 44 -1.77 7.67 -9.20
N THR A 45 -0.54 7.47 -9.58
CA THR A 45 0.54 7.11 -8.64
C THR A 45 0.80 8.23 -7.63
N THR A 46 0.69 9.49 -8.04
CA THR A 46 0.81 10.65 -7.15
C THR A 46 -0.33 10.66 -6.13
N THR A 47 -1.56 10.38 -6.55
CA THR A 47 -2.71 10.25 -5.64
C THR A 47 -2.46 9.18 -4.58
N LEU A 48 -2.05 7.96 -4.99
CA LEU A 48 -1.75 6.87 -4.06
C LEU A 48 -0.61 7.23 -3.08
N ARG A 49 0.45 7.86 -3.58
CA ARG A 49 1.57 8.31 -2.74
C ARG A 49 1.18 9.44 -1.80
N THR A 50 0.27 10.32 -2.21
CA THR A 50 -0.27 11.38 -1.35
C THR A 50 -1.13 10.78 -0.23
N ILE A 51 -1.98 9.80 -0.55
CA ILE A 51 -2.76 9.05 0.45
C ILE A 51 -1.84 8.41 1.50
N MET A 52 -0.74 7.80 1.07
CA MET A 52 0.24 7.15 1.96
C MET A 52 1.14 8.12 2.73
N GLY A 53 1.00 9.43 2.53
CA GLY A 53 1.87 10.43 3.17
C GLY A 53 3.30 10.48 2.63
N LEU A 54 3.58 9.80 1.48
CA LEU A 54 4.86 9.87 0.77
C LEU A 54 5.05 11.23 0.08
N TRP A 55 3.96 11.83 -0.39
CA TRP A 55 3.89 13.21 -0.87
C TRP A 55 2.90 13.98 -0.01
N ARG A 56 3.22 15.23 0.29
CA ARG A 56 2.32 16.09 1.09
C ARG A 56 1.25 16.70 0.19
N ALA A 57 0.00 16.64 0.62
CA ALA A 57 -1.03 17.48 0.06
C ALA A 57 -0.78 18.95 0.48
N SER A 58 -0.68 19.84 -0.50
CA SER A 58 -0.47 21.27 -0.28
C SER A 58 -1.78 22.00 0.08
N GLN A 59 -2.91 21.46 -0.39
CA GLN A 59 -4.26 21.93 -0.08
C GLN A 59 -5.20 20.74 0.01
N GLY A 60 -6.39 20.97 0.52
CA GLY A 60 -7.42 19.95 0.69
C GLY A 60 -7.18 19.06 1.90
N ARG A 61 -7.86 17.93 1.94
CA ARG A 61 -7.83 17.01 3.08
C ARG A 61 -7.88 15.56 2.64
N VAL A 62 -7.09 14.71 3.29
CA VAL A 62 -7.18 13.25 3.21
C VAL A 62 -7.61 12.74 4.58
N SER A 63 -8.64 11.92 4.64
CA SER A 63 -9.10 11.26 5.87
C SER A 63 -9.21 9.75 5.66
N PHE A 64 -8.81 8.98 6.67
CA PHE A 64 -8.89 7.54 6.71
C PHE A 64 -9.62 7.10 7.99
N ASP A 65 -10.64 6.29 7.82
CA ASP A 65 -11.59 5.92 8.90
C ASP A 65 -12.05 7.14 9.73
N GLY A 66 -12.20 8.27 9.00
CA GLY A 66 -12.59 9.57 9.49
C GLY A 66 -11.57 10.35 10.28
N ALA A 67 -10.39 9.81 10.55
CA ALA A 67 -9.29 10.57 11.09
C ALA A 67 -8.59 11.34 9.96
N PRO A 68 -8.22 12.63 10.15
CA PRO A 68 -7.42 13.37 9.18
C PRO A 68 -6.01 12.79 9.14
N VAL A 69 -5.56 12.37 7.94
CA VAL A 69 -4.24 11.74 7.73
C VAL A 69 -3.36 12.51 6.75
N GLY A 70 -3.92 13.44 5.97
CA GLY A 70 -3.18 14.26 5.02
C GLY A 70 -3.83 15.62 4.78
N GLY A 71 -3.02 16.60 4.42
CA GLY A 71 -3.40 17.98 4.18
C GLY A 71 -2.54 18.97 4.96
N PRO A 72 -2.75 20.29 4.79
CA PRO A 72 -2.09 21.32 5.58
C PRO A 72 -2.28 21.08 7.08
N GLY A 73 -1.17 21.16 7.85
CA GLY A 73 -1.20 20.94 9.30
C GLY A 73 -1.19 19.48 9.76
N THR A 74 -1.40 18.52 8.87
CA THR A 74 -1.34 17.08 9.21
C THR A 74 0.08 16.56 9.08
N ARG A 75 0.52 15.75 10.07
CA ARG A 75 1.89 15.19 10.14
C ARG A 75 1.92 13.67 10.14
N THR A 76 0.90 13.00 9.61
CA THR A 76 0.88 11.54 9.52
C THR A 76 1.98 11.07 8.57
N SER A 77 2.86 10.21 9.06
CA SER A 77 3.96 9.65 8.28
C SER A 77 3.55 8.32 7.61
N PRO A 78 4.26 7.85 6.56
CA PRO A 78 3.99 6.54 5.97
C PRO A 78 4.00 5.38 6.99
N PRO A 79 4.90 5.32 7.98
CA PRO A 79 4.82 4.34 9.06
C PRO A 79 3.53 4.43 9.88
N ASP A 80 3.01 5.64 10.13
CA ASP A 80 1.76 5.81 10.86
C ASP A 80 0.57 5.30 10.03
N MET A 81 0.54 5.61 8.73
CA MET A 81 -0.46 5.06 7.80
C MET A 81 -0.44 3.53 7.81
N ALA A 82 0.76 2.96 7.80
CA ALA A 82 0.90 1.52 7.92
C ALA A 82 0.37 0.98 9.26
N ARG A 83 0.59 1.66 10.40
CA ARG A 83 0.04 1.26 11.70
C ARG A 83 -1.49 1.34 11.75
N MET A 84 -2.08 2.25 11.01
CA MET A 84 -3.53 2.38 10.84
C MET A 84 -4.15 1.27 9.99
N GLY A 85 -3.33 0.38 9.38
CA GLY A 85 -3.79 -0.75 8.58
C GLY A 85 -3.76 -0.53 7.06
N MET A 86 -3.23 0.60 6.58
CA MET A 86 -3.09 0.86 5.16
C MET A 86 -1.78 0.26 4.63
N ALA A 87 -1.85 -0.46 3.51
CA ALA A 87 -0.68 -1.00 2.81
C ALA A 87 -0.57 -0.41 1.41
N TYR A 88 0.65 -0.30 0.90
CA TYR A 88 0.93 0.20 -0.44
C TYR A 88 1.88 -0.73 -1.18
N VAL A 89 1.45 -1.23 -2.33
CA VAL A 89 2.28 -2.02 -3.24
C VAL A 89 2.72 -1.10 -4.40
N PRO A 90 4.02 -0.73 -4.48
CA PRO A 90 4.53 0.11 -5.55
C PRO A 90 4.68 -0.66 -6.88
N GLU A 91 4.83 0.06 -8.00
CA GLU A 91 5.02 -0.53 -9.33
C GLU A 91 6.23 -1.47 -9.42
N ASN A 92 7.31 -1.14 -8.71
CA ASN A 92 8.51 -1.99 -8.61
C ASN A 92 8.36 -3.14 -7.60
N MET A 93 7.14 -3.39 -7.13
CA MET A 93 6.76 -4.43 -6.17
C MET A 93 7.41 -4.30 -4.78
N GLY A 94 8.53 -3.62 -4.63
CA GLY A 94 9.25 -3.40 -3.36
C GLY A 94 9.77 -4.67 -2.69
N ILE A 95 9.88 -5.80 -3.41
CA ILE A 95 10.42 -7.06 -2.88
C ILE A 95 11.95 -7.02 -2.79
N PHE A 96 12.51 -7.75 -1.85
CA PHE A 96 13.94 -7.95 -1.70
C PHE A 96 14.36 -9.21 -2.46
N ALA A 97 15.03 -9.03 -3.61
CA ALA A 97 15.33 -10.10 -4.56
C ALA A 97 16.27 -11.17 -3.98
N ASP A 98 17.22 -10.76 -3.12
CA ASP A 98 18.22 -11.63 -2.52
C ASP A 98 17.69 -12.41 -1.32
N LEU A 99 16.56 -11.98 -0.76
CA LEU A 99 15.89 -12.67 0.33
C LEU A 99 14.92 -13.74 -0.22
N SER A 100 14.74 -14.81 0.55
CA SER A 100 13.72 -15.82 0.27
C SER A 100 12.30 -15.25 0.36
N VAL A 101 11.31 -15.98 -0.18
CA VAL A 101 9.89 -15.65 0.00
C VAL A 101 9.55 -15.54 1.50
N LYS A 102 10.00 -16.49 2.30
CA LYS A 102 9.86 -16.49 3.77
C LYS A 102 10.36 -15.20 4.40
N GLU A 103 11.59 -14.81 4.09
CA GLU A 103 12.22 -13.62 4.67
C GLU A 103 11.52 -12.33 4.23
N ASN A 104 11.06 -12.26 2.98
CA ASN A 104 10.26 -11.14 2.51
C ASN A 104 8.97 -10.97 3.31
N ILE A 105 8.25 -12.06 3.61
CA ILE A 105 7.02 -12.04 4.42
C ILE A 105 7.35 -11.72 5.88
N LEU A 106 8.41 -12.30 6.43
CA LEU A 106 8.83 -12.02 7.81
C LEU A 106 9.15 -10.54 8.03
N LEU A 107 9.87 -9.91 7.10
CA LEU A 107 10.17 -8.47 7.17
C LEU A 107 8.92 -7.58 7.16
N ALA A 108 7.86 -8.03 6.50
CA ALA A 108 6.60 -7.29 6.46
C ALA A 108 5.73 -7.53 7.69
N ALA A 109 5.93 -8.64 8.40
CA ALA A 109 5.15 -8.99 9.59
C ALA A 109 5.55 -8.10 10.78
N ARG A 110 4.66 -7.19 11.16
CA ARG A 110 4.94 -6.12 12.14
C ARG A 110 5.34 -6.59 13.53
N GLN A 111 4.87 -7.77 13.93
CA GLN A 111 5.06 -8.32 15.27
C GLN A 111 6.03 -9.49 15.31
N ALA A 112 6.35 -10.08 14.15
CA ALA A 112 7.22 -11.23 14.09
C ALA A 112 8.69 -10.80 14.07
N ARG A 113 9.48 -11.29 15.04
CA ARG A 113 10.93 -11.11 15.07
C ARG A 113 11.67 -12.27 14.39
N ASN A 114 11.02 -13.42 14.28
CA ASN A 114 11.51 -14.63 13.62
C ASN A 114 10.35 -15.38 12.97
N ALA A 115 10.66 -16.42 12.20
CA ALA A 115 9.67 -17.19 11.45
C ALA A 115 8.65 -17.94 12.33
N ASP A 116 9.03 -18.29 13.56
CA ASP A 116 8.18 -19.04 14.47
C ASP A 116 7.07 -18.16 15.07
N GLN A 117 7.22 -16.83 14.94
CA GLN A 117 6.23 -15.84 15.36
C GLN A 117 5.25 -15.43 14.24
N LEU A 118 5.39 -15.98 13.04
CA LEU A 118 4.41 -15.76 11.98
C LEU A 118 3.11 -16.47 12.31
N ASP A 119 2.01 -15.74 12.16
CA ASP A 119 0.66 -16.32 12.33
C ASP A 119 0.43 -17.41 11.27
N THR A 120 0.44 -18.67 11.71
CA THR A 120 0.29 -19.84 10.87
C THR A 120 -1.05 -19.86 10.15
N ALA A 121 -2.14 -19.47 10.82
CA ALA A 121 -3.48 -19.43 10.21
C ALA A 121 -3.52 -18.39 9.08
N ARG A 122 -2.92 -17.23 9.28
CA ARG A 122 -2.80 -16.19 8.26
C ARG A 122 -1.92 -16.63 7.09
N LEU A 123 -0.81 -17.34 7.35
CA LEU A 123 0.04 -17.89 6.30
C LEU A 123 -0.71 -18.92 5.45
N GLU A 124 -1.43 -19.87 6.06
CA GLU A 124 -2.22 -20.86 5.32
C GLU A 124 -3.33 -20.19 4.51
N TRP A 125 -3.95 -19.13 5.02
CA TRP A 125 -4.91 -18.31 4.28
C TRP A 125 -4.25 -17.66 3.05
N ILE A 126 -3.06 -17.05 3.19
CA ILE A 126 -2.29 -16.48 2.08
C ILE A 126 -1.93 -17.55 1.05
N PHE A 127 -1.49 -18.71 1.50
CA PHE A 127 -1.14 -19.83 0.61
C PHE A 127 -2.35 -20.41 -0.13
N GLY A 128 -3.56 -20.28 0.42
CA GLY A 128 -4.80 -20.62 -0.26
C GLY A 128 -5.03 -19.75 -1.50
N PHE A 129 -4.70 -18.45 -1.44
CA PHE A 129 -4.77 -17.56 -2.60
C PHE A 129 -3.55 -17.67 -3.52
N PHE A 130 -2.37 -17.89 -2.96
CA PHE A 130 -1.09 -17.87 -3.66
C PHE A 130 -0.27 -19.15 -3.40
N PRO A 131 -0.72 -20.33 -3.91
CA PRO A 131 -0.05 -21.62 -3.66
C PRO A 131 1.44 -21.62 -4.08
N ALA A 132 1.78 -20.81 -5.09
CA ALA A 132 3.16 -20.68 -5.55
C ALA A 132 4.09 -20.17 -4.45
N LEU A 133 3.63 -19.31 -3.54
CA LEU A 133 4.45 -18.79 -2.44
C LEU A 133 4.81 -19.91 -1.44
N LYS A 134 3.91 -20.85 -1.18
CA LYS A 134 4.19 -22.04 -0.38
C LYS A 134 5.23 -22.95 -1.07
N LYS A 135 5.05 -23.20 -2.37
CA LYS A 135 5.97 -24.02 -3.18
C LYS A 135 7.40 -23.44 -3.19
N PHE A 136 7.53 -22.12 -3.29
CA PHE A 136 8.82 -21.43 -3.40
C PHE A 136 9.26 -20.77 -2.08
N TRP A 137 8.75 -21.25 -0.94
CA TRP A 137 8.91 -20.63 0.38
C TRP A 137 10.35 -20.26 0.75
N LEU A 138 11.29 -21.16 0.49
CA LEU A 138 12.72 -20.98 0.78
C LEU A 138 13.56 -20.53 -0.41
N HIS A 139 12.93 -20.24 -1.57
CA HIS A 139 13.66 -19.79 -2.75
C HIS A 139 13.89 -18.29 -2.70
N PRO A 140 15.01 -17.79 -3.24
CA PRO A 140 15.23 -16.36 -3.42
C PRO A 140 14.13 -15.72 -4.27
N ALA A 141 13.57 -14.61 -3.79
CA ALA A 141 12.46 -13.93 -4.46
C ALA A 141 12.85 -13.40 -5.86
N GLY A 142 14.14 -13.12 -6.08
CA GLY A 142 14.65 -12.71 -7.38
C GLY A 142 14.45 -13.75 -8.49
N LYS A 143 14.37 -15.05 -8.14
CA LYS A 143 14.18 -16.16 -9.07
C LYS A 143 12.70 -16.45 -9.40
N LEU A 144 11.78 -15.77 -8.76
CA LEU A 144 10.36 -15.89 -9.05
C LEU A 144 10.03 -15.27 -10.42
N SER A 145 9.00 -15.80 -11.09
CA SER A 145 8.42 -15.15 -12.27
C SER A 145 7.80 -13.79 -11.92
N GLY A 146 7.57 -12.93 -12.92
CA GLY A 146 6.94 -11.62 -12.71
C GLY A 146 5.62 -11.69 -11.97
N GLY A 147 4.73 -12.61 -12.35
CA GLY A 147 3.45 -12.82 -11.67
C GLY A 147 3.63 -13.33 -10.23
N GLN A 148 4.58 -14.23 -9.97
CA GLN A 148 4.88 -14.70 -8.62
C GLN A 148 5.46 -13.59 -7.73
N LYS A 149 6.27 -12.68 -8.30
CA LYS A 149 6.77 -11.49 -7.61
C LYS A 149 5.63 -10.54 -7.23
N GLN A 150 4.63 -10.37 -8.10
CA GLN A 150 3.44 -9.59 -7.79
C GLN A 150 2.62 -10.24 -6.66
N MET A 151 2.43 -11.57 -6.70
CA MET A 151 1.77 -12.30 -5.61
C MET A 151 2.50 -12.08 -4.28
N LEU A 152 3.83 -12.17 -4.27
CA LEU A 152 4.63 -11.91 -3.07
C LEU A 152 4.48 -10.47 -2.58
N ALA A 153 4.48 -9.49 -3.49
CA ALA A 153 4.33 -8.08 -3.14
C ALA A 153 2.96 -7.77 -2.49
N VAL A 154 1.91 -8.49 -2.89
CA VAL A 154 0.56 -8.34 -2.31
C VAL A 154 0.43 -9.13 -1.00
N ALA A 155 1.12 -10.26 -0.87
CA ALA A 155 1.02 -11.17 0.28
C ALA A 155 1.78 -10.65 1.52
N ARG A 156 2.77 -9.81 1.33
CA ARG A 156 3.60 -9.23 2.42
C ARG A 156 3.04 -7.86 2.86
#